data_c8fa97c6983dcb5c9c515479ddb3fc27
#
_entry.id   c8fa97c6983dcb5c9c515479ddb3fc27
#
_cell.length_a   1.000
_cell.length_b   1.000
_cell.length_c   1.000
_cell.angle_alpha   90.00
_cell.angle_beta   90.00
_cell.angle_gamma   90.00
#
_symmetry.space_group_name_H-M   'P 1'
#
loop_
_entity.id
_entity.type
_entity.pdbx_description
1 polymer ?
#
loop_
_entity_poly.entity_id
_entity_poly.type
_entity_poly.pdbx_seq_one_letter_code
_entity_poly.pdbx_strand_id
1 'polypeptide(L)'
;YKANAKGVPLNVISTGANGRLDTTKDVDDKKTDDIVELLEFSEDLVLEDNYIRDENGNLVYYTYSGGGSTETAMYNVRILYYNYYQYINGFEPNYFIGTDSQGYDLAYRMATGIRLSLLLAVVVSVINLVLGAIVGAIEGYYGGTVDLIIERLKDILSGIPFIILATLFQLHLAKKVGPLPSLIFAFVLTGWLGTSSRVRTQFYRFKNQEYVMAARTLGARDRRIMWKHIFPNTLGTLITSSVLVIPSVIFSESMLSYL
;
A
#
# COMPACT_ATOMS: atom_id res chain seq x y z
N TYR A 1 10.20 1.18 17.03
CA TYR A 1 9.74 2.51 16.61
C TYR A 1 10.82 3.49 16.97
N LYS A 2 11.39 4.18 16.02
CA LYS A 2 12.34 5.24 16.31
C LYS A 2 11.64 6.22 17.25
N ALA A 3 12.29 6.68 18.26
CA ALA A 3 11.80 7.46 19.37
C ALA A 3 10.70 8.46 19.04
N ASN A 4 10.44 8.57 17.81
CA ASN A 4 9.25 9.15 17.21
C ASN A 4 9.19 8.69 15.76
N ALA A 5 8.06 8.88 15.11
CA ALA A 5 7.90 8.63 13.69
C ALA A 5 8.95 9.38 12.81
N LYS A 6 9.65 10.31 13.35
CA LYS A 6 10.70 11.10 12.68
C LYS A 6 12.12 10.74 13.17
N GLY A 7 12.25 9.74 14.06
CA GLY A 7 13.56 9.31 14.56
C GLY A 7 14.29 10.38 15.36
N VAL A 8 13.58 11.18 16.15
CA VAL A 8 14.24 12.06 17.12
C VAL A 8 15.03 11.17 18.07
N PRO A 9 16.35 11.26 18.08
CA PRO A 9 17.15 10.47 18.97
C PRO A 9 16.88 10.93 20.40
N LEU A 10 16.76 9.98 21.32
CA LEU A 10 16.73 10.24 22.75
C LEU A 10 18.16 10.53 23.27
N ASN A 11 18.96 11.27 22.52
CA ASN A 11 20.24 11.82 23.00
C ASN A 11 20.05 12.85 24.13
N VAL A 12 18.81 13.09 24.51
CA VAL A 12 18.41 13.95 25.62
C VAL A 12 18.46 13.21 26.97
N ILE A 13 18.53 11.88 26.97
CA ILE A 13 18.66 11.10 28.20
C ILE A 13 20.06 11.23 28.72
N SER A 14 20.21 12.07 29.71
CA SER A 14 21.47 12.38 30.28
C SER A 14 21.48 12.03 31.76
N THR A 15 22.52 11.37 32.17
CA THR A 15 22.82 11.11 33.56
C THR A 15 23.79 12.16 34.17
N GLY A 16 24.03 13.27 33.50
CA GLY A 16 24.99 14.28 33.97
C GLY A 16 24.60 15.69 33.52
N ALA A 17 25.19 16.68 34.17
CA ALA A 17 25.01 18.12 33.93
C ALA A 17 25.28 18.58 32.48
N ASN A 18 25.77 17.72 31.62
CA ASN A 18 26.09 17.97 30.22
C ASN A 18 25.17 17.27 29.22
N GLY A 19 24.10 16.66 29.66
CA GLY A 19 23.09 16.05 28.78
C GLY A 19 23.54 14.76 28.08
N ARG A 20 24.50 14.01 28.61
CA ARG A 20 25.02 12.78 27.96
C ARG A 20 24.85 11.56 28.86
N LEU A 21 24.50 10.43 28.29
CA LEU A 21 24.55 9.12 28.94
C LEU A 21 25.99 8.82 29.44
N ASP A 22 26.07 8.25 30.62
CA ASP A 22 27.33 7.73 31.12
C ASP A 22 27.76 6.53 30.28
N THR A 23 28.70 6.74 29.39
CA THR A 23 29.25 5.72 28.48
C THR A 23 30.24 4.78 29.15
N THR A 24 30.51 4.94 30.44
CA THR A 24 31.44 4.07 31.19
C THR A 24 30.77 2.75 31.62
N LYS A 25 29.46 2.66 31.56
CA LYS A 25 28.71 1.42 31.82
C LYS A 25 28.50 0.64 30.55
N ASP A 26 28.80 -0.65 30.61
CA ASP A 26 28.55 -1.57 29.52
C ASP A 26 27.02 -1.69 29.30
N VAL A 27 26.58 -1.23 28.16
CA VAL A 27 25.17 -0.99 27.90
C VAL A 27 24.48 -2.21 27.33
N ASP A 28 25.26 -3.11 26.72
CA ASP A 28 24.75 -4.32 26.09
C ASP A 28 24.16 -5.32 27.11
N ASP A 29 24.62 -5.24 28.39
CA ASP A 29 24.15 -6.09 29.49
C ASP A 29 23.02 -5.45 30.33
N LYS A 30 22.54 -4.25 30.00
CA LYS A 30 21.52 -3.59 30.78
C LYS A 30 20.14 -4.24 30.61
N LYS A 31 19.57 -4.63 31.73
CA LYS A 31 18.17 -5.06 31.81
C LYS A 31 17.24 -3.87 31.53
N THR A 32 16.00 -4.18 31.13
CA THR A 32 14.96 -3.18 30.85
C THR A 32 14.76 -2.20 32.02
N ASP A 33 14.89 -2.70 33.26
CA ASP A 33 14.74 -1.91 34.49
C ASP A 33 15.80 -0.81 34.64
N ASP A 34 17.07 -1.08 34.25
CA ASP A 34 18.14 -0.09 34.26
C ASP A 34 17.90 1.05 33.28
N ILE A 35 17.20 0.76 32.18
CA ILE A 35 16.83 1.76 31.18
C ILE A 35 15.69 2.63 31.70
N VAL A 36 14.71 2.06 32.39
CA VAL A 36 13.63 2.80 33.05
C VAL A 36 14.21 3.77 34.07
N GLU A 37 15.14 3.32 34.92
CA GLU A 37 15.84 4.18 35.89
C GLU A 37 16.59 5.33 35.20
N LEU A 38 17.24 5.06 34.08
CA LEU A 38 17.94 6.10 33.28
C LEU A 38 16.95 7.10 32.64
N LEU A 39 15.77 6.66 32.26
CA LEU A 39 14.74 7.49 31.68
C LEU A 39 14.01 8.36 32.73
N GLU A 40 13.87 7.87 33.95
CA GLU A 40 13.27 8.61 35.07
C GLU A 40 14.16 9.79 35.54
N PHE A 41 15.47 9.75 35.30
CA PHE A 41 16.40 10.84 35.61
C PHE A 41 16.43 11.98 34.60
N SER A 42 15.72 11.87 33.51
CA SER A 42 15.66 12.94 32.50
C SER A 42 14.38 13.77 32.71
N GLU A 43 14.52 14.86 33.43
CA GLU A 43 13.43 15.79 33.75
C GLU A 43 12.60 16.23 32.50
N ASP A 44 13.22 16.23 31.33
CA ASP A 44 12.61 16.67 30.08
C ASP A 44 11.78 15.58 29.38
N LEU A 45 11.82 14.32 29.83
CA LEU A 45 11.18 13.19 29.14
C LEU A 45 10.24 12.37 30.06
N VAL A 46 10.21 12.67 31.35
CA VAL A 46 9.32 12.01 32.30
C VAL A 46 7.92 12.64 32.25
N LEU A 47 7.20 12.26 31.24
CA LEU A 47 5.75 12.31 31.28
C LEU A 47 5.31 10.96 31.86
N GLU A 48 4.53 10.94 32.92
CA GLU A 48 3.96 9.72 33.48
C GLU A 48 3.37 8.86 32.35
N ASP A 49 3.77 7.58 32.26
CA ASP A 49 3.33 6.59 31.29
C ASP A 49 3.57 6.87 29.78
N ASN A 50 4.64 7.50 29.43
CA ASN A 50 4.97 7.86 28.05
C ASN A 50 5.55 6.73 27.22
N TYR A 51 5.95 5.63 27.84
CA TYR A 51 6.64 4.53 27.19
C TYR A 51 5.66 3.40 26.84
N ILE A 52 5.89 2.75 25.71
CA ILE A 52 5.16 1.55 25.35
C ILE A 52 5.73 0.40 26.17
N ARG A 53 4.92 -0.13 27.08
CA ARG A 53 5.25 -1.25 27.94
C ARG A 53 4.47 -2.51 27.51
N ASP A 54 5.02 -3.68 27.83
CA ASP A 54 4.32 -4.95 27.70
C ASP A 54 3.34 -5.17 28.87
N GLU A 55 2.65 -6.30 28.87
CA GLU A 55 1.71 -6.69 29.94
C GLU A 55 2.37 -6.83 31.32
N ASN A 56 3.69 -6.97 31.36
CA ASN A 56 4.48 -7.10 32.59
C ASN A 56 5.12 -5.75 33.03
N GLY A 57 4.84 -4.68 32.30
CA GLY A 57 5.37 -3.36 32.56
C GLY A 57 6.77 -3.08 32.00
N ASN A 58 7.37 -4.01 31.24
CA ASN A 58 8.69 -3.80 30.64
C ASN A 58 8.60 -2.97 29.37
N LEU A 59 9.64 -2.20 29.05
CA LEU A 59 9.75 -1.46 27.81
C LEU A 59 9.70 -2.40 26.59
N VAL A 60 8.75 -2.20 25.70
CA VAL A 60 8.51 -3.07 24.55
C VAL A 60 9.65 -3.03 23.55
N TYR A 61 10.37 -1.92 23.47
CA TYR A 61 11.44 -1.77 22.50
C TYR A 61 12.43 -0.66 22.87
N TYR A 62 13.68 -1.00 22.84
CA TYR A 62 14.77 -0.02 22.79
C TYR A 62 15.87 -0.52 21.85
N THR A 63 16.61 0.38 21.23
CA THR A 63 17.84 0.06 20.49
C THR A 63 18.94 1.00 20.89
N TYR A 64 20.12 0.44 21.06
CA TYR A 64 21.34 1.19 21.25
C TYR A 64 22.02 1.44 19.90
N SER A 65 22.50 2.67 19.69
CA SER A 65 23.32 3.00 18.54
C SER A 65 24.45 3.94 18.95
N GLY A 66 25.65 3.58 18.60
CA GLY A 66 26.88 4.36 18.92
C GLY A 66 27.72 3.71 20.00
N GLY A 67 28.98 4.10 20.12
CA GLY A 67 29.92 3.55 21.08
C GLY A 67 31.36 3.47 20.58
N GLY A 68 31.65 4.10 19.43
CA GLY A 68 33.03 4.37 19.02
C GLY A 68 33.64 5.51 19.86
N SER A 69 34.95 5.60 19.93
CA SER A 69 35.68 6.59 20.73
C SER A 69 35.35 8.06 20.43
N THR A 70 34.53 8.34 19.41
CA THR A 70 34.15 9.68 18.95
C THR A 70 32.63 9.86 18.80
N GLU A 71 31.81 8.80 18.95
CA GLU A 71 30.37 8.87 18.78
C GLU A 71 29.64 8.83 20.12
N THR A 72 28.62 9.67 20.25
CA THR A 72 27.75 9.71 21.43
C THR A 72 26.86 8.48 21.43
N ALA A 73 26.84 7.72 22.51
CA ALA A 73 25.94 6.62 22.70
C ALA A 73 24.46 7.13 22.71
N MET A 74 23.61 6.52 21.94
CA MET A 74 22.20 6.90 21.86
C MET A 74 21.29 5.70 22.07
N TYR A 75 20.26 5.89 22.90
CA TYR A 75 19.19 4.93 23.06
C TYR A 75 17.96 5.41 22.30
N ASN A 76 17.37 4.52 21.52
CA ASN A 76 16.10 4.77 20.87
C ASN A 76 15.04 3.95 21.62
N VAL A 77 14.07 4.60 22.22
CA VAL A 77 12.99 3.97 22.97
C VAL A 77 11.67 4.23 22.27
N ARG A 78 10.72 3.31 22.38
CA ARG A 78 9.36 3.54 21.91
C ARG A 78 8.59 4.39 22.90
N ILE A 79 8.06 5.50 22.40
CA ILE A 79 7.13 6.36 23.13
C ILE A 79 5.83 6.46 22.36
N LEU A 80 4.74 6.72 23.06
CA LEU A 80 3.46 7.01 22.44
C LEU A 80 3.54 8.33 21.68
N TYR A 81 3.05 8.34 20.44
CA TYR A 81 3.06 9.55 19.63
C TYR A 81 2.23 10.68 20.25
N TYR A 82 1.16 10.34 20.96
CA TYR A 82 0.35 11.28 21.72
C TYR A 82 1.18 12.12 22.71
N ASN A 83 2.01 11.44 23.50
CA ASN A 83 2.84 12.07 24.52
C ASN A 83 4.00 12.87 23.89
N TYR A 84 4.57 12.34 22.81
CA TYR A 84 5.56 13.08 22.03
C TYR A 84 4.97 14.37 21.45
N TYR A 85 3.73 14.33 20.96
CA TYR A 85 3.04 15.51 20.45
C TYR A 85 2.82 16.55 21.53
N GLN A 86 2.36 16.12 22.72
CA GLN A 86 2.19 16.97 23.89
C GLN A 86 3.51 17.63 24.32
N TYR A 87 4.59 16.87 24.38
CA TYR A 87 5.92 17.37 24.72
C TYR A 87 6.41 18.44 23.74
N ILE A 88 6.28 18.21 22.44
CA ILE A 88 6.77 19.15 21.42
C ILE A 88 5.90 20.42 21.34
N ASN A 89 4.60 20.32 21.53
CA ASN A 89 3.67 21.41 21.28
C ASN A 89 3.20 22.09 22.59
N GLY A 90 3.45 21.51 23.76
CA GLY A 90 3.07 22.05 25.05
C GLY A 90 1.55 21.97 25.37
N PHE A 91 0.78 21.24 24.56
CA PHE A 91 -0.65 21.04 24.78
C PHE A 91 -1.08 19.62 24.35
N GLU A 92 -2.15 19.13 24.96
CA GLU A 92 -2.72 17.82 24.63
C GLU A 92 -3.40 17.86 23.25
N PRO A 93 -3.12 16.86 22.38
CA PRO A 93 -3.84 16.74 21.11
C PRO A 93 -5.29 16.29 21.38
N ASN A 94 -6.25 16.96 20.74
CA ASN A 94 -7.65 16.58 20.80
C ASN A 94 -8.00 15.66 19.65
N TYR A 95 -7.94 14.35 19.85
CA TYR A 95 -8.25 13.35 18.84
C TYR A 95 -9.70 12.87 18.96
N PHE A 96 -10.49 13.14 17.93
CA PHE A 96 -11.94 12.89 17.92
C PHE A 96 -12.34 11.41 18.13
N ILE A 97 -11.58 10.47 17.59
CA ILE A 97 -11.84 9.02 17.70
C ILE A 97 -10.87 8.34 18.69
N GLY A 98 -9.92 9.10 19.26
CA GLY A 98 -8.88 8.57 20.11
C GLY A 98 -7.63 8.15 19.35
N THR A 99 -6.79 7.35 20.01
CA THR A 99 -5.47 6.93 19.50
C THR A 99 -5.41 5.43 19.26
N ASP A 100 -4.49 5.03 18.39
CA ASP A 100 -4.08 3.64 18.28
C ASP A 100 -3.11 3.24 19.42
N SER A 101 -2.67 1.98 19.42
CA SER A 101 -1.70 1.44 20.39
C SER A 101 -0.33 2.13 20.39
N GLN A 102 -0.07 3.00 19.43
CA GLN A 102 1.17 3.77 19.31
C GLN A 102 0.97 5.28 19.59
N GLY A 103 -0.25 5.68 19.98
CA GLY A 103 -0.60 7.06 20.30
C GLY A 103 -0.85 7.96 19.08
N TYR A 104 -1.00 7.41 17.86
CA TYR A 104 -1.39 8.19 16.69
C TYR A 104 -2.88 8.42 16.63
N ASP A 105 -3.27 9.57 16.08
CA ASP A 105 -4.67 9.86 15.78
C ASP A 105 -5.27 8.80 14.84
N LEU A 106 -6.26 8.08 15.36
CA LEU A 106 -6.93 7.00 14.65
C LEU A 106 -7.70 7.54 13.43
N ALA A 107 -8.35 8.70 13.55
CA ALA A 107 -9.08 9.32 12.43
C ALA A 107 -8.15 9.70 11.29
N TYR A 108 -7.00 10.29 11.61
CA TYR A 108 -6.00 10.66 10.61
C TYR A 108 -5.40 9.44 9.90
N ARG A 109 -5.10 8.37 10.65
CA ARG A 109 -4.59 7.11 10.08
C ARG A 109 -5.62 6.44 9.16
N MET A 110 -6.88 6.38 9.59
CA MET A 110 -7.97 5.85 8.76
C MET A 110 -8.14 6.67 7.47
N ALA A 111 -8.21 7.99 7.58
CA ALA A 111 -8.34 8.87 6.41
C ALA A 111 -7.17 8.70 5.43
N THR A 112 -5.95 8.61 5.95
CA THR A 112 -4.75 8.40 5.12
C THR A 112 -4.76 7.02 4.45
N GLY A 113 -5.13 5.97 5.18
CA GLY A 113 -5.29 4.61 4.64
C GLY A 113 -6.33 4.55 3.53
N ILE A 114 -7.53 5.08 3.78
CA ILE A 114 -8.62 5.13 2.79
C ILE A 114 -8.17 5.88 1.53
N ARG A 115 -7.49 7.02 1.68
CA ARG A 115 -6.98 7.79 0.54
C ARG A 115 -6.00 6.98 -0.30
N LEU A 116 -5.08 6.26 0.30
CA LEU A 116 -4.09 5.42 -0.41
C LEU A 116 -4.76 4.25 -1.12
N SER A 117 -5.65 3.53 -0.43
CA SER A 117 -6.39 2.39 -1.01
C SER A 117 -7.30 2.81 -2.17
N LEU A 118 -8.00 3.96 -2.04
CA LEU A 118 -8.81 4.50 -3.13
C LEU A 118 -7.97 4.89 -4.34
N LEU A 119 -6.84 5.59 -4.12
CA LEU A 119 -5.93 5.97 -5.20
C LEU A 119 -5.40 4.74 -5.93
N LEU A 120 -4.93 3.74 -5.18
CA LEU A 120 -4.45 2.48 -5.74
C LEU A 120 -5.56 1.79 -6.55
N ALA A 121 -6.77 1.66 -5.98
CA ALA A 121 -7.88 1.00 -6.64
C ALA A 121 -8.32 1.70 -7.94
N VAL A 122 -8.37 3.03 -7.93
CA VAL A 122 -8.70 3.81 -9.15
C VAL A 122 -7.63 3.64 -10.22
N VAL A 123 -6.36 3.80 -9.87
CA VAL A 123 -5.24 3.65 -10.83
C VAL A 123 -5.23 2.25 -11.44
N VAL A 124 -5.31 1.21 -10.61
CA VAL A 124 -5.36 -0.18 -11.06
C VAL A 124 -6.59 -0.43 -11.94
N SER A 125 -7.76 0.05 -11.56
CA SER A 125 -9.00 -0.13 -12.32
C SER A 125 -8.93 0.53 -13.69
N VAL A 126 -8.38 1.74 -13.79
CA VAL A 126 -8.20 2.44 -15.07
C VAL A 126 -7.23 1.69 -15.98
N ILE A 127 -6.09 1.26 -15.45
CA ILE A 127 -5.11 0.51 -16.24
C ILE A 127 -5.72 -0.82 -16.74
N ASN A 128 -6.38 -1.57 -15.87
CA ASN A 128 -7.02 -2.84 -16.22
C ASN A 128 -8.17 -2.66 -17.20
N LEU A 129 -8.93 -1.56 -17.09
CA LEU A 129 -9.96 -1.21 -18.05
C LEU A 129 -9.37 -0.95 -19.44
N VAL A 130 -8.33 -0.13 -19.53
CA VAL A 130 -7.69 0.21 -20.80
C VAL A 130 -7.05 -1.02 -21.44
N LEU A 131 -6.25 -1.78 -20.68
CA LEU A 131 -5.60 -3.00 -21.18
C LEU A 131 -6.63 -4.04 -21.61
N GLY A 132 -7.62 -4.32 -20.76
CA GLY A 132 -8.67 -5.27 -21.04
C GLY A 132 -9.53 -4.84 -22.23
N ALA A 133 -9.81 -3.55 -22.39
CA ALA A 133 -10.56 -3.03 -23.52
C ALA A 133 -9.80 -3.21 -24.84
N ILE A 134 -8.51 -2.91 -24.87
CA ILE A 134 -7.68 -3.04 -26.08
C ILE A 134 -7.57 -4.52 -26.46
N VAL A 135 -7.15 -5.37 -25.51
CA VAL A 135 -6.94 -6.80 -25.79
C VAL A 135 -8.25 -7.48 -26.16
N GLY A 136 -9.32 -7.26 -25.39
CA GLY A 136 -10.63 -7.83 -25.69
C GLY A 136 -11.25 -7.35 -26.99
N ALA A 137 -11.01 -6.10 -27.39
CA ALA A 137 -11.45 -5.59 -28.68
C ALA A 137 -10.73 -6.29 -29.85
N ILE A 138 -9.41 -6.49 -29.77
CA ILE A 138 -8.61 -7.20 -30.76
C ILE A 138 -9.09 -8.65 -30.85
N GLU A 139 -9.19 -9.33 -29.73
CA GLU A 139 -9.61 -10.71 -29.60
C GLU A 139 -11.02 -10.92 -30.20
N GLY A 140 -11.99 -10.11 -29.77
CA GLY A 140 -13.38 -10.22 -30.20
C GLY A 140 -13.59 -9.83 -31.69
N TYR A 141 -12.82 -8.85 -32.18
CA TYR A 141 -12.97 -8.40 -33.58
C TYR A 141 -12.37 -9.39 -34.57
N TYR A 142 -11.11 -9.74 -34.41
CA TYR A 142 -10.43 -10.66 -35.32
C TYR A 142 -10.91 -12.10 -35.17
N GLY A 143 -11.09 -12.58 -33.94
CA GLY A 143 -11.51 -13.96 -33.70
C GLY A 143 -10.48 -15.01 -34.15
N GLY A 144 -10.94 -16.25 -34.36
CA GLY A 144 -10.13 -17.34 -34.91
C GLY A 144 -8.83 -17.59 -34.14
N THR A 145 -7.70 -17.61 -34.84
CA THR A 145 -6.38 -17.90 -34.24
C THR A 145 -5.94 -16.85 -33.24
N VAL A 146 -6.24 -15.56 -33.49
CA VAL A 146 -5.90 -14.46 -32.57
C VAL A 146 -6.62 -14.65 -31.24
N ASP A 147 -7.91 -14.93 -31.30
CA ASP A 147 -8.76 -15.23 -30.17
C ASP A 147 -8.21 -16.43 -29.37
N LEU A 148 -7.91 -17.53 -30.06
CA LEU A 148 -7.38 -18.74 -29.46
C LEU A 148 -6.07 -18.51 -28.69
N ILE A 149 -5.12 -17.78 -29.30
CA ILE A 149 -3.83 -17.51 -28.66
C ILE A 149 -4.01 -16.64 -27.42
N ILE A 150 -4.82 -15.57 -27.51
CA ILE A 150 -5.03 -14.66 -26.36
C ILE A 150 -5.76 -15.40 -25.24
N GLU A 151 -6.77 -16.23 -25.55
CA GLU A 151 -7.45 -17.04 -24.52
C GLU A 151 -6.49 -18.00 -23.84
N ARG A 152 -5.58 -18.67 -24.58
CA ARG A 152 -4.56 -19.52 -23.96
C ARG A 152 -3.61 -18.78 -23.04
N LEU A 153 -3.22 -17.57 -23.41
CA LEU A 153 -2.42 -16.71 -22.53
C LEU A 153 -3.20 -16.31 -21.26
N LYS A 154 -4.47 -15.98 -21.39
CA LYS A 154 -5.35 -15.69 -20.25
C LYS A 154 -5.54 -16.90 -19.34
N ASP A 155 -5.71 -18.10 -19.90
CA ASP A 155 -5.81 -19.35 -19.15
C ASP A 155 -4.56 -19.59 -18.28
N ILE A 156 -3.36 -19.39 -18.84
CA ILE A 156 -2.10 -19.52 -18.11
C ILE A 156 -2.02 -18.51 -16.95
N LEU A 157 -2.34 -17.24 -17.23
CA LEU A 157 -2.28 -16.17 -16.21
C LEU A 157 -3.35 -16.36 -15.12
N SER A 158 -4.54 -16.81 -15.47
CA SER A 158 -5.63 -17.05 -14.52
C SER A 158 -5.38 -18.26 -13.62
N GLY A 159 -4.52 -19.18 -14.04
CA GLY A 159 -4.10 -20.33 -13.24
C GLY A 159 -3.20 -19.94 -12.05
N ILE A 160 -2.66 -18.73 -12.02
CA ILE A 160 -1.78 -18.28 -10.92
C ILE A 160 -2.64 -17.63 -9.81
N PRO A 161 -2.65 -18.17 -8.58
CA PRO A 161 -3.35 -17.53 -7.47
C PRO A 161 -2.82 -16.13 -7.20
N PHE A 162 -3.72 -15.14 -7.20
CA PHE A 162 -3.35 -13.72 -7.04
C PHE A 162 -2.51 -13.44 -5.79
N ILE A 163 -2.84 -14.08 -4.65
CA ILE A 163 -2.12 -13.90 -3.39
C ILE A 163 -0.65 -14.30 -3.52
N ILE A 164 -0.36 -15.42 -4.19
CA ILE A 164 1.02 -15.88 -4.42
C ILE A 164 1.78 -14.87 -5.28
N LEU A 165 1.15 -14.41 -6.35
CA LEU A 165 1.72 -13.40 -7.24
C LEU A 165 2.02 -12.11 -6.49
N ALA A 166 1.06 -11.59 -5.75
CA ALA A 166 1.19 -10.34 -5.00
C ALA A 166 2.30 -10.43 -3.94
N THR A 167 2.35 -11.53 -3.18
CA THR A 167 3.41 -11.78 -2.19
C THR A 167 4.78 -11.84 -2.83
N LEU A 168 4.92 -12.51 -3.97
CA LEU A 168 6.18 -12.61 -4.70
C LEU A 168 6.67 -11.24 -5.19
N PHE A 169 5.76 -10.41 -5.71
CA PHE A 169 6.08 -9.04 -6.10
C PHE A 169 6.47 -8.18 -4.90
N GLN A 170 5.76 -8.30 -3.76
CA GLN A 170 6.10 -7.58 -2.53
C GLN A 170 7.49 -7.96 -2.01
N LEU A 171 7.84 -9.24 -2.00
CA LEU A 171 9.13 -9.70 -1.50
C LEU A 171 10.32 -9.28 -2.38
N HIS A 172 10.15 -9.31 -3.71
CA HIS A 172 11.26 -9.12 -4.65
C HIS A 172 11.28 -7.73 -5.27
N LEU A 173 10.13 -7.21 -5.70
CA LEU A 173 10.04 -5.97 -6.45
C LEU A 173 9.92 -4.76 -5.52
N ALA A 174 9.25 -4.88 -4.36
CA ALA A 174 9.06 -3.76 -3.46
C ALA A 174 10.37 -3.17 -2.92
N LYS A 175 11.42 -3.98 -2.81
CA LYS A 175 12.76 -3.51 -2.43
C LYS A 175 13.39 -2.57 -3.45
N LYS A 176 13.00 -2.69 -4.74
CA LYS A 176 13.55 -1.90 -5.85
C LYS A 176 12.70 -0.68 -6.18
N VAL A 177 11.39 -0.85 -6.25
CA VAL A 177 10.47 0.19 -6.74
C VAL A 177 9.52 0.73 -5.66
N GLY A 178 9.55 0.16 -4.47
CA GLY A 178 8.65 0.50 -3.37
C GLY A 178 7.39 -0.37 -3.31
N PRO A 179 6.69 -0.39 -2.16
CA PRO A 179 5.53 -1.27 -1.92
C PRO A 179 4.34 -0.97 -2.85
N LEU A 180 3.96 0.30 -3.00
CA LEU A 180 2.80 0.69 -3.83
C LEU A 180 2.96 0.33 -5.32
N PRO A 181 4.06 0.71 -6.01
CA PRO A 181 4.27 0.28 -7.39
C PRO A 181 4.30 -1.24 -7.54
N SER A 182 4.90 -1.95 -6.60
CA SER A 182 4.95 -3.41 -6.60
C SER A 182 3.54 -4.03 -6.58
N LEU A 183 2.63 -3.49 -5.74
CA LEU A 183 1.23 -3.91 -5.70
C LEU A 183 0.50 -3.59 -7.02
N ILE A 184 0.71 -2.41 -7.58
CA ILE A 184 0.12 -2.04 -8.88
C ILE A 184 0.51 -3.06 -9.95
N PHE A 185 1.79 -3.43 -10.03
CA PHE A 185 2.23 -4.45 -10.99
C PHE A 185 1.53 -5.80 -10.79
N ALA A 186 1.39 -6.26 -9.53
CA ALA A 186 0.69 -7.50 -9.23
C ALA A 186 -0.78 -7.45 -9.69
N PHE A 187 -1.49 -6.38 -9.35
CA PHE A 187 -2.89 -6.20 -9.75
C PHE A 187 -3.08 -6.05 -11.26
N VAL A 188 -2.15 -5.36 -11.93
CA VAL A 188 -2.25 -5.14 -13.37
C VAL A 188 -1.96 -6.41 -14.16
N LEU A 189 -1.07 -7.27 -13.68
CA LEU A 189 -0.70 -8.48 -14.42
C LEU A 189 -1.90 -9.41 -14.69
N THR A 190 -2.82 -9.54 -13.75
CA THR A 190 -3.98 -10.43 -13.89
C THR A 190 -5.33 -9.72 -13.94
N GLY A 191 -5.42 -8.48 -13.48
CA GLY A 191 -6.69 -7.78 -13.30
C GLY A 191 -7.42 -7.42 -14.60
N TRP A 192 -6.71 -7.29 -15.72
CA TRP A 192 -7.31 -6.99 -17.03
C TRP A 192 -8.01 -8.18 -17.68
N LEU A 193 -7.75 -9.42 -17.25
CA LEU A 193 -8.27 -10.65 -17.85
C LEU A 193 -9.78 -10.67 -17.92
N GLY A 194 -10.45 -10.40 -16.80
CA GLY A 194 -11.90 -10.37 -16.73
C GLY A 194 -12.54 -9.26 -17.58
N THR A 195 -11.89 -8.10 -17.66
CA THR A 195 -12.34 -7.01 -18.53
C THR A 195 -12.17 -7.36 -20.00
N SER A 196 -11.05 -7.98 -20.39
CA SER A 196 -10.82 -8.46 -21.75
C SER A 196 -11.91 -9.44 -22.20
N SER A 197 -12.25 -10.41 -21.38
CA SER A 197 -13.28 -11.40 -21.71
C SER A 197 -14.67 -10.77 -21.88
N ARG A 198 -15.02 -9.77 -21.07
CA ARG A 198 -16.27 -9.02 -21.23
C ARG A 198 -16.29 -8.20 -22.53
N VAL A 199 -15.20 -7.50 -22.84
CA VAL A 199 -15.09 -6.72 -24.10
C VAL A 199 -15.13 -7.63 -25.30
N ARG A 200 -14.41 -8.75 -25.29
CA ARG A 200 -14.46 -9.79 -26.30
C ARG A 200 -15.90 -10.22 -26.59
N THR A 201 -16.66 -10.57 -25.55
CA THR A 201 -18.07 -10.97 -25.68
C THR A 201 -18.93 -9.89 -26.34
N GLN A 202 -18.74 -8.61 -25.94
CA GLN A 202 -19.47 -7.50 -26.55
C GLN A 202 -19.07 -7.31 -28.02
N PHE A 203 -17.80 -7.43 -28.36
CA PHE A 203 -17.33 -7.33 -29.74
C PHE A 203 -17.89 -8.45 -30.61
N TYR A 204 -17.97 -9.68 -30.10
CA TYR A 204 -18.65 -10.77 -30.81
C TYR A 204 -20.11 -10.46 -31.09
N ARG A 205 -20.81 -9.84 -30.12
CA ARG A 205 -22.22 -9.45 -30.27
C ARG A 205 -22.42 -8.35 -31.32
N PHE A 206 -21.54 -7.34 -31.32
CA PHE A 206 -21.73 -6.15 -32.13
C PHE A 206 -21.10 -6.24 -33.53
N LYS A 207 -20.07 -7.05 -33.76
CA LYS A 207 -19.35 -7.10 -35.04
C LYS A 207 -20.17 -7.54 -36.22
N ASN A 208 -21.28 -8.26 -35.99
CA ASN A 208 -22.17 -8.77 -37.03
C ASN A 208 -23.48 -7.94 -37.16
N GLN A 209 -23.56 -6.80 -36.50
CA GLN A 209 -24.72 -5.92 -36.62
C GLN A 209 -24.75 -5.18 -37.95
N GLU A 210 -25.94 -4.86 -38.44
CA GLU A 210 -26.19 -4.26 -39.75
C GLU A 210 -25.37 -2.97 -39.99
N TYR A 211 -25.30 -2.11 -38.99
CA TYR A 211 -24.55 -0.86 -39.08
C TYR A 211 -23.02 -1.09 -39.23
N VAL A 212 -22.48 -2.17 -38.68
CA VAL A 212 -21.07 -2.56 -38.85
C VAL A 212 -20.84 -3.11 -40.27
N MET A 213 -21.76 -3.94 -40.75
CA MET A 213 -21.71 -4.46 -42.12
C MET A 213 -21.85 -3.34 -43.15
N ALA A 214 -22.77 -2.40 -42.94
CA ALA A 214 -22.88 -1.20 -43.79
C ALA A 214 -21.60 -0.36 -43.82
N ALA A 215 -20.98 -0.14 -42.66
CA ALA A 215 -19.70 0.57 -42.60
C ALA A 215 -18.58 -0.17 -43.36
N ARG A 216 -18.57 -1.50 -43.31
CA ARG A 216 -17.60 -2.35 -44.03
C ARG A 216 -17.80 -2.28 -45.52
N THR A 217 -19.03 -2.34 -46.04
CA THR A 217 -19.34 -2.21 -47.46
C THR A 217 -18.99 -0.84 -48.00
N LEU A 218 -19.07 0.20 -47.18
CA LEU A 218 -18.64 1.54 -47.51
C LEU A 218 -17.09 1.73 -47.42
N GLY A 219 -16.32 0.65 -47.23
CA GLY A 219 -14.87 0.65 -47.26
C GLY A 219 -14.20 1.15 -45.97
N ALA A 220 -14.90 1.13 -44.83
CA ALA A 220 -14.28 1.50 -43.55
C ALA A 220 -13.20 0.50 -43.15
N ARG A 221 -12.04 1.01 -42.74
CA ARG A 221 -10.91 0.19 -42.26
C ARG A 221 -11.25 -0.43 -40.92
N ASP A 222 -10.68 -1.61 -40.60
CA ASP A 222 -10.91 -2.35 -39.36
C ASP A 222 -10.74 -1.49 -38.09
N ARG A 223 -9.67 -0.72 -38.00
CA ARG A 223 -9.43 0.20 -36.89
C ARG A 223 -10.60 1.19 -36.70
N ARG A 224 -11.18 1.71 -37.79
CA ARG A 224 -12.32 2.62 -37.73
C ARG A 224 -13.58 1.89 -37.28
N ILE A 225 -13.79 0.67 -37.76
CA ILE A 225 -14.92 -0.17 -37.35
C ILE A 225 -14.85 -0.48 -35.86
N MET A 226 -13.69 -0.94 -35.37
CA MET A 226 -13.47 -1.27 -33.97
C MET A 226 -13.75 -0.07 -33.04
N TRP A 227 -13.06 1.04 -33.26
CA TRP A 227 -13.04 2.15 -32.31
C TRP A 227 -14.17 3.17 -32.49
N LYS A 228 -14.74 3.29 -33.70
CA LYS A 228 -15.80 4.28 -33.97
C LYS A 228 -17.20 3.67 -34.03
N HIS A 229 -17.31 2.40 -34.39
CA HIS A 229 -18.62 1.78 -34.57
C HIS A 229 -18.96 0.73 -33.49
N ILE A 230 -17.99 -0.10 -33.06
CA ILE A 230 -18.26 -1.15 -32.08
C ILE A 230 -17.99 -0.66 -30.66
N PHE A 231 -16.81 -0.10 -30.39
CA PHE A 231 -16.36 0.25 -29.04
C PHE A 231 -17.31 1.21 -28.30
N PRO A 232 -17.87 2.28 -28.92
CA PRO A 232 -18.79 3.17 -28.22
C PRO A 232 -20.04 2.45 -27.70
N ASN A 233 -20.52 1.46 -28.42
CA ASN A 233 -21.68 0.65 -28.01
C ASN A 233 -21.36 -0.33 -26.87
N THR A 234 -20.08 -0.60 -26.62
CA THR A 234 -19.63 -1.45 -25.50
C THR A 234 -19.38 -0.66 -24.22
N LEU A 235 -19.18 0.67 -24.31
CA LEU A 235 -18.77 1.52 -23.19
C LEU A 235 -19.73 1.45 -22.00
N GLY A 236 -21.05 1.46 -22.23
CA GLY A 236 -22.02 1.40 -21.14
C GLY A 236 -21.81 0.19 -20.21
N THR A 237 -21.69 -0.98 -20.80
CA THR A 237 -21.44 -2.23 -20.06
C THR A 237 -20.06 -2.24 -19.40
N LEU A 238 -19.05 -1.67 -20.06
CA LEU A 238 -17.69 -1.60 -19.54
C LEU A 238 -17.58 -0.69 -18.33
N ILE A 239 -18.13 0.52 -18.41
CA ILE A 239 -18.09 1.48 -17.30
C ILE A 239 -18.80 0.89 -16.08
N THR A 240 -20.00 0.35 -16.26
CA THR A 240 -20.75 -0.26 -15.15
C THR A 240 -19.97 -1.39 -14.49
N SER A 241 -19.34 -2.26 -15.27
CA SER A 241 -18.54 -3.36 -14.73
C SER A 241 -17.23 -2.91 -14.08
N SER A 242 -16.63 -1.82 -14.57
CA SER A 242 -15.36 -1.28 -14.05
C SER A 242 -15.52 -0.65 -12.66
N VAL A 243 -16.68 -0.02 -12.39
CA VAL A 243 -16.97 0.54 -11.07
C VAL A 243 -16.94 -0.54 -10.00
N LEU A 244 -17.40 -1.75 -10.31
CA LEU A 244 -17.40 -2.88 -9.37
C LEU A 244 -16.00 -3.48 -9.13
N VAL A 245 -15.01 -3.16 -9.97
CA VAL A 245 -13.62 -3.59 -9.75
C VAL A 245 -12.97 -2.83 -8.61
N ILE A 246 -13.32 -1.55 -8.40
CA ILE A 246 -12.74 -0.71 -7.34
C ILE A 246 -12.87 -1.35 -5.94
N PRO A 247 -14.09 -1.73 -5.48
CA PRO A 247 -14.22 -2.43 -4.19
C PRO A 247 -13.44 -3.74 -4.11
N SER A 248 -13.38 -4.48 -5.23
CA SER A 248 -12.64 -5.76 -5.26
C SER A 248 -11.14 -5.57 -5.07
N VAL A 249 -10.55 -4.50 -5.65
CA VAL A 249 -9.14 -4.16 -5.46
C VAL A 249 -8.87 -3.74 -4.01
N ILE A 250 -9.74 -2.89 -3.43
CA ILE A 250 -9.60 -2.47 -2.02
C ILE A 250 -9.68 -3.68 -1.08
N PHE A 251 -10.62 -4.58 -1.32
CA PHE A 251 -10.76 -5.80 -0.52
C PHE A 251 -9.51 -6.68 -0.62
N SER A 252 -8.99 -6.89 -1.82
CA SER A 252 -7.77 -7.70 -2.03
C SER A 252 -6.53 -7.06 -1.42
N GLU A 253 -6.41 -5.73 -1.47
CA GLU A 253 -5.33 -4.98 -0.83
C GLU A 253 -5.42 -5.11 0.69
N SER A 254 -6.61 -4.96 1.26
CA SER A 254 -6.83 -5.14 2.70
C SER A 254 -6.49 -6.55 3.16
N MET A 255 -6.84 -7.58 2.39
CA MET A 255 -6.45 -8.97 2.69
C MET A 255 -4.93 -9.16 2.68
N LEU A 256 -4.23 -8.57 1.69
CA LEU A 256 -2.77 -8.64 1.63
C LEU A 256 -2.07 -7.89 2.76
N SER A 257 -2.67 -6.81 3.24
CA SER A 257 -2.13 -6.05 4.38
C SER A 257 -2.30 -6.78 5.71
N TYR A 258 -3.20 -7.77 5.76
CA TYR A 258 -3.47 -8.58 6.95
C TYR A 258 -2.59 -9.84 7.02
N LEU A 259 -2.01 -10.28 5.90
CA LEU A 259 -1.09 -11.41 5.80
C LEU A 259 0.35 -10.99 6.10
#